data_942c3da03bc4d272807c17af5cd76b72
#
_entry.id   942c3da03bc4d272807c17af5cd76b72
#
_cell.length_a   1.000
_cell.length_b   1.000
_cell.length_c   1.000
_cell.angle_alpha   90.00
_cell.angle_beta   90.00
_cell.angle_gamma   90.00
#
_symmetry.space_group_name_H-M   'P 1'
#
loop_
_entity.id
_entity.type
_entity.pdbx_description
1 polymer ?
#
loop_
_entity_poly.entity_id
_entity_poly.type
_entity_poly.pdbx_seq_one_letter_code
_entity_poly.pdbx_strand_id
1 'polypeptide(L)'
;MKKSLFLLTVMISFSLKAITFEVVGACDKSPLYKGDYEVKDFSRNAGQLTLSIFKKLGINFRGHESMIKDIEGIPGDNDYLPEEGGDYKILGWCYEVNGAQPAFYINKYFFSSNDDHLKWILGYAHFEDGRWTEYCKPSFTLRPSLFCKSK
;
A
#
# COMPACT_ATOMS: atom_id res chain seq x y z
N MET A 1 42.85 -43.07 24.49
CA MET A 1 41.43 -42.72 24.34
C MET A 1 41.34 -41.22 24.04
N LYS A 2 41.09 -40.84 22.78
CA LYS A 2 40.95 -39.43 22.37
C LYS A 2 39.45 -39.07 22.47
N LYS A 3 39.10 -38.16 23.38
CA LYS A 3 37.74 -37.61 23.51
C LYS A 3 37.59 -36.51 22.44
N SER A 4 36.83 -36.80 21.39
CA SER A 4 36.45 -35.82 20.38
C SER A 4 35.33 -34.93 20.94
N LEU A 5 35.64 -33.65 21.17
CA LEU A 5 34.68 -32.65 21.63
C LEU A 5 33.94 -32.11 20.40
N PHE A 6 32.69 -32.55 20.21
CA PHE A 6 31.82 -32.04 19.16
C PHE A 6 31.26 -30.67 19.58
N LEU A 7 31.80 -29.61 18.99
CA LEU A 7 31.29 -28.24 19.21
C LEU A 7 30.02 -28.07 18.38
N LEU A 8 28.86 -28.13 19.04
CA LEU A 8 27.55 -27.89 18.40
C LEU A 8 27.38 -26.38 18.23
N THR A 9 27.65 -25.85 17.03
CA THR A 9 27.42 -24.45 16.69
C THR A 9 25.94 -24.22 16.50
N VAL A 10 25.24 -23.68 17.48
CA VAL A 10 23.84 -23.24 17.36
C VAL A 10 23.82 -21.96 16.53
N MET A 11 23.41 -22.08 15.26
CA MET A 11 23.12 -20.93 14.41
C MET A 11 21.82 -20.30 14.90
N ILE A 12 21.91 -19.24 15.68
CA ILE A 12 20.76 -18.42 16.04
C ILE A 12 20.44 -17.57 14.81
N SER A 13 19.45 -17.99 14.05
CA SER A 13 18.89 -17.18 12.94
C SER A 13 18.13 -16.00 13.57
N PHE A 14 18.76 -14.83 13.60
CA PHE A 14 18.04 -13.58 13.86
C PHE A 14 17.14 -13.30 12.66
N SER A 15 15.86 -13.59 12.81
CA SER A 15 14.85 -13.09 11.87
C SER A 15 14.80 -11.56 12.00
N LEU A 16 15.38 -10.84 11.05
CA LEU A 16 15.22 -9.40 10.95
C LEU A 16 13.73 -9.14 10.66
N LYS A 17 13.03 -8.65 11.67
CA LYS A 17 11.64 -8.25 11.52
C LYS A 17 11.57 -7.00 10.66
N ALA A 18 10.66 -7.01 9.70
CA ALA A 18 10.46 -5.91 8.75
C ALA A 18 8.98 -5.82 8.40
N ILE A 19 8.46 -4.62 8.22
CA ILE A 19 7.10 -4.47 7.69
C ILE A 19 7.09 -4.98 6.25
N THR A 20 6.04 -5.71 5.87
CA THR A 20 5.77 -6.01 4.46
C THR A 20 5.12 -4.79 3.82
N PHE A 21 5.64 -4.38 2.66
CA PHE A 21 5.13 -3.24 1.91
C PHE A 21 4.66 -3.69 0.53
N GLU A 22 3.45 -3.27 0.13
CA GLU A 22 2.87 -3.58 -1.18
C GLU A 22 2.25 -2.34 -1.83
N VAL A 23 2.30 -2.29 -3.17
CA VAL A 23 1.55 -1.34 -4.00
C VAL A 23 0.79 -2.12 -5.05
N VAL A 24 -0.54 -2.00 -5.05
CA VAL A 24 -1.44 -2.68 -5.99
C VAL A 24 -2.09 -1.64 -6.90
N GLY A 25 -1.96 -1.83 -8.20
CA GLY A 25 -2.46 -0.91 -9.22
C GLY A 25 -3.91 -1.17 -9.66
N ALA A 26 -4.26 -0.60 -10.81
CA ALA A 26 -5.62 -0.56 -11.34
C ALA A 26 -6.09 -1.84 -12.03
N CYS A 27 -5.18 -2.69 -12.51
CA CYS A 27 -5.52 -3.65 -13.55
C CYS A 27 -5.69 -5.10 -13.08
N ASP A 28 -4.99 -5.47 -12.03
CA ASP A 28 -5.11 -6.77 -11.39
C ASP A 28 -4.65 -6.70 -9.92
N LYS A 29 -4.86 -7.79 -9.19
CA LYS A 29 -4.51 -7.87 -7.77
C LYS A 29 -3.02 -8.11 -7.49
N SER A 30 -2.24 -8.37 -8.54
CA SER A 30 -0.81 -8.58 -8.38
C SER A 30 -0.15 -7.26 -8.03
N PRO A 31 0.69 -7.20 -7.00
CA PRO A 31 1.33 -5.95 -6.63
C PRO A 31 2.31 -5.48 -7.71
N LEU A 32 2.31 -4.17 -7.97
CA LEU A 32 3.35 -3.50 -8.76
C LEU A 32 4.69 -3.55 -8.03
N TYR A 33 4.63 -3.43 -6.71
CA TYR A 33 5.77 -3.52 -5.80
C TYR A 33 5.39 -4.34 -4.58
N LYS A 34 6.31 -5.20 -4.16
CA LYS A 34 6.21 -5.94 -2.90
C LYS A 34 7.60 -6.15 -2.34
N GLY A 35 7.76 -5.94 -1.04
CA GLY A 35 9.03 -6.17 -0.35
C GLY A 35 8.94 -5.90 1.14
N ASP A 36 10.04 -6.15 1.82
CA ASP A 36 10.17 -5.96 3.25
C ASP A 36 11.00 -4.71 3.55
N TYR A 37 10.57 -3.96 4.54
CA TYR A 37 11.22 -2.73 4.97
C TYR A 37 11.37 -2.69 6.49
N GLU A 38 12.62 -2.66 6.97
CA GLU A 38 12.92 -2.53 8.39
C GLU A 38 12.60 -1.10 8.87
N VAL A 39 11.68 -0.98 9.82
CA VAL A 39 11.39 0.28 10.50
C VAL A 39 12.34 0.41 11.69
N LYS A 40 13.29 1.35 11.59
CA LYS A 40 14.26 1.64 12.65
C LYS A 40 13.77 2.67 13.65
N ASP A 41 12.82 3.49 13.24
CA ASP A 41 12.29 4.60 14.02
C ASP A 41 10.77 4.62 13.96
N PHE A 42 10.15 4.13 15.01
CA PHE A 42 8.69 4.07 15.18
C PHE A 42 8.08 5.42 15.60
N SER A 43 8.87 6.47 15.81
CA SER A 43 8.35 7.82 16.01
C SER A 43 7.86 8.47 14.70
N ARG A 44 8.26 7.90 13.56
CA ARG A 44 7.82 8.35 12.24
C ARG A 44 6.45 7.78 11.90
N ASN A 45 5.56 8.64 11.40
CA ASN A 45 4.26 8.17 10.92
C ASN A 45 4.36 7.35 9.61
N ALA A 46 3.32 6.59 9.29
CA ALA A 46 3.30 5.71 8.13
C ALA A 46 3.42 6.46 6.80
N GLY A 47 2.97 7.71 6.72
CA GLY A 47 3.17 8.56 5.55
C GLY A 47 4.63 8.89 5.31
N GLN A 48 5.36 9.30 6.34
CA GLN A 48 6.80 9.56 6.26
C GLN A 48 7.59 8.29 5.89
N LEU A 49 7.18 7.14 6.42
CA LEU A 49 7.77 5.85 6.08
C LEU A 49 7.49 5.49 4.61
N THR A 50 6.24 5.67 4.15
CA THR A 50 5.87 5.47 2.73
C THR A 50 6.76 6.27 1.79
N LEU A 51 6.92 7.57 2.05
CA LEU A 51 7.77 8.42 1.20
C LEU A 51 9.24 7.96 1.20
N SER A 52 9.72 7.46 2.33
CA SER A 52 11.08 6.91 2.43
C SER A 52 11.23 5.60 1.66
N ILE A 53 10.24 4.73 1.73
CA ILE A 53 10.20 3.47 0.97
C ILE A 53 10.18 3.77 -0.52
N PHE A 54 9.31 4.66 -0.99
CA PHE A 54 9.22 5.06 -2.39
C PHE A 54 10.56 5.56 -2.92
N LYS A 55 11.20 6.49 -2.19
CA LYS A 55 12.53 7.00 -2.54
C LYS A 55 13.59 5.90 -2.59
N LYS A 56 13.61 5.00 -1.61
CA LYS A 56 14.57 3.91 -1.54
C LYS A 56 14.42 2.91 -2.69
N LEU A 57 13.18 2.63 -3.11
CA LEU A 57 12.86 1.69 -4.18
C LEU A 57 12.87 2.34 -5.58
N GLY A 58 13.05 3.66 -5.66
CA GLY A 58 12.98 4.39 -6.93
C GLY A 58 11.58 4.45 -7.53
N ILE A 59 10.54 4.31 -6.70
CA ILE A 59 9.14 4.42 -7.13
C ILE A 59 8.82 5.88 -7.41
N ASN A 60 8.36 6.19 -8.62
CA ASN A 60 7.90 7.53 -8.97
C ASN A 60 6.55 7.80 -8.30
N PHE A 61 6.42 8.96 -7.67
CA PHE A 61 5.17 9.35 -7.03
C PHE A 61 4.98 10.87 -7.00
N ARG A 62 3.73 11.29 -6.87
CA ARG A 62 3.33 12.66 -6.52
C ARG A 62 2.49 12.61 -5.25
N GLY A 63 2.71 13.54 -4.34
CA GLY A 63 1.99 13.62 -3.07
C GLY A 63 2.90 14.02 -1.92
N HIS A 64 2.37 13.88 -0.72
CA HIS A 64 3.05 14.18 0.53
C HIS A 64 2.65 13.19 1.62
N GLU A 65 3.18 13.34 2.84
CA GLU A 65 2.98 12.37 3.92
C GLU A 65 1.52 12.10 4.34
N SER A 66 0.59 12.99 4.00
CA SER A 66 -0.83 12.78 4.32
C SER A 66 -1.61 12.15 3.17
N MET A 67 -1.13 12.30 1.92
CA MET A 67 -1.89 11.90 0.74
C MET A 67 -0.95 11.62 -0.44
N ILE A 68 -1.11 10.46 -1.06
CA ILE A 68 -0.48 10.13 -2.33
C ILE A 68 -1.48 10.40 -3.46
N LYS A 69 -1.04 11.14 -4.48
CA LYS A 69 -1.85 11.53 -5.64
C LYS A 69 -1.56 10.72 -6.88
N ASP A 70 -0.37 10.14 -6.94
CA ASP A 70 0.09 9.40 -8.12
C ASP A 70 1.16 8.41 -7.70
N ILE A 71 1.12 7.20 -8.23
CA ILE A 71 2.20 6.22 -8.14
C ILE A 71 2.46 5.67 -9.54
N GLU A 72 3.70 5.78 -10.03
CA GLU A 72 4.13 5.31 -11.35
C GLU A 72 3.32 5.90 -12.52
N GLY A 73 2.91 7.16 -12.40
CA GLY A 73 2.10 7.82 -13.42
C GLY A 73 0.63 7.35 -13.44
N ILE A 74 0.21 6.54 -12.46
CA ILE A 74 -1.20 6.18 -12.28
C ILE A 74 -1.80 7.20 -11.31
N PRO A 75 -2.58 8.17 -11.79
CA PRO A 75 -3.18 9.18 -10.95
C PRO A 75 -4.27 8.56 -10.07
N GLY A 76 -4.43 9.12 -8.87
CA GLY A 76 -5.43 8.74 -7.89
C GLY A 76 -6.08 9.98 -7.28
N ASP A 77 -6.00 11.11 -7.98
CA ASP A 77 -6.66 12.34 -7.57
C ASP A 77 -7.70 12.74 -8.63
N ASN A 78 -8.95 12.32 -8.41
CA ASN A 78 -10.12 12.76 -9.18
C ASN A 78 -10.30 12.19 -10.60
N ASP A 79 -9.72 11.03 -10.90
CA ASP A 79 -10.14 10.32 -12.09
C ASP A 79 -11.59 9.83 -11.92
N TYR A 80 -12.42 10.43 -12.70
CA TYR A 80 -13.86 10.32 -12.64
C TYR A 80 -14.34 9.26 -13.63
N LEU A 81 -15.04 8.26 -13.12
CA LEU A 81 -15.67 7.21 -13.92
C LEU A 81 -17.19 7.44 -13.87
N PRO A 82 -17.79 8.13 -14.88
CA PRO A 82 -19.22 8.38 -14.90
C PRO A 82 -20.00 7.08 -15.12
N GLU A 83 -21.19 7.02 -14.53
CA GLU A 83 -22.16 5.94 -14.70
C GLU A 83 -23.51 6.52 -15.19
N GLU A 84 -24.44 5.66 -15.53
CA GLU A 84 -25.78 6.06 -15.92
C GLU A 84 -26.53 6.67 -14.72
N GLY A 85 -27.45 7.60 -14.99
CA GLY A 85 -28.27 8.21 -13.93
C GLY A 85 -27.62 9.34 -13.13
N GLY A 86 -26.36 9.68 -13.44
CA GLY A 86 -25.63 10.73 -12.72
C GLY A 86 -24.79 10.19 -11.55
N ASP A 87 -24.76 8.88 -11.38
CA ASP A 87 -23.88 8.20 -10.46
C ASP A 87 -22.42 8.19 -10.98
N TYR A 88 -21.47 8.00 -10.10
CA TYR A 88 -20.06 7.98 -10.50
C TYR A 88 -19.14 7.34 -9.48
N LYS A 89 -17.98 6.91 -9.95
CA LYS A 89 -16.86 6.49 -9.11
C LYS A 89 -15.70 7.46 -9.23
N ILE A 90 -15.03 7.71 -8.11
CA ILE A 90 -13.79 8.50 -8.07
C ILE A 90 -12.67 7.58 -7.66
N LEU A 91 -11.58 7.58 -8.44
CA LEU A 91 -10.38 6.82 -8.13
C LEU A 91 -9.51 7.58 -7.14
N GLY A 92 -8.84 6.85 -6.26
CA GLY A 92 -7.94 7.39 -5.25
C GLY A 92 -6.95 6.37 -4.72
N TRP A 93 -5.74 6.81 -4.37
CA TRP A 93 -4.79 5.96 -3.67
C TRP A 93 -5.18 5.84 -2.20
N CYS A 94 -5.48 4.63 -1.80
CA CYS A 94 -5.86 4.25 -0.44
C CYS A 94 -4.77 3.41 0.21
N TYR A 95 -4.76 3.35 1.54
CA TYR A 95 -3.86 2.47 2.26
C TYR A 95 -4.60 1.54 3.21
N GLU A 96 -4.04 0.37 3.39
CA GLU A 96 -4.46 -0.64 4.37
C GLU A 96 -3.29 -0.97 5.28
N VAL A 97 -3.58 -1.27 6.53
CA VAL A 97 -2.63 -1.86 7.46
C VAL A 97 -3.22 -3.14 8.01
N ASN A 98 -2.48 -4.24 7.86
CA ASN A 98 -2.91 -5.59 8.28
C ASN A 98 -4.28 -5.98 7.70
N GLY A 99 -4.55 -5.57 6.45
CA GLY A 99 -5.81 -5.85 5.76
C GLY A 99 -7.01 -5.01 6.21
N ALA A 100 -6.80 -4.03 7.07
CA ALA A 100 -7.84 -3.09 7.50
C ALA A 100 -7.51 -1.68 6.97
N GLN A 101 -8.54 -0.97 6.53
CA GLN A 101 -8.42 0.42 6.13
C GLN A 101 -8.67 1.33 7.33
N PRO A 102 -7.67 2.12 7.79
CA PRO A 102 -7.87 3.08 8.85
C PRO A 102 -8.79 4.23 8.41
N ALA A 103 -9.63 4.70 9.34
CA ALA A 103 -10.58 5.80 9.09
C ALA A 103 -9.94 7.21 9.14
N PHE A 104 -8.63 7.32 8.98
CA PHE A 104 -7.89 8.57 9.08
C PHE A 104 -6.72 8.62 8.10
N TYR A 105 -6.16 9.81 7.89
CA TYR A 105 -5.02 9.99 6.99
C TYR A 105 -3.77 9.25 7.46
N ILE A 106 -2.99 8.75 6.53
CA ILE A 106 -1.82 7.92 6.78
C ILE A 106 -0.75 8.61 7.67
N ASN A 107 -0.69 9.93 7.68
CA ASN A 107 0.20 10.68 8.57
C ASN A 107 -0.26 10.68 10.04
N LYS A 108 -1.39 10.05 10.35
CA LYS A 108 -1.87 9.83 11.73
C LYS A 108 -1.65 8.39 12.20
N TYR A 109 -1.20 7.52 11.30
CA TYR A 109 -0.90 6.14 11.65
C TYR A 109 0.57 5.98 12.02
N PHE A 110 0.84 5.27 13.11
CA PHE A 110 2.17 4.90 13.56
C PHE A 110 2.25 3.39 13.69
N PHE A 111 3.29 2.79 13.12
CA PHE A 111 3.53 1.36 13.30
C PHE A 111 3.97 1.08 14.73
N SER A 112 3.56 -0.05 15.27
CA SER A 112 3.98 -0.53 16.59
C SER A 112 4.92 -1.74 16.50
N SER A 113 5.01 -2.35 15.34
CA SER A 113 5.78 -3.57 15.12
C SER A 113 6.33 -3.63 13.69
N ASN A 114 7.46 -4.31 13.55
CA ASN A 114 7.99 -4.72 12.25
C ASN A 114 7.29 -5.98 11.68
N ASP A 115 6.22 -6.45 12.29
CA ASP A 115 5.39 -7.55 11.76
C ASP A 115 4.17 -7.01 10.99
N ASP A 116 4.03 -5.67 10.87
CA ASP A 116 2.90 -5.05 10.20
C ASP A 116 3.01 -5.14 8.68
N HIS A 117 1.86 -5.12 8.01
CA HIS A 117 1.75 -5.09 6.56
C HIS A 117 1.11 -3.77 6.11
N LEU A 118 1.87 -2.95 5.40
CA LEU A 118 1.39 -1.71 4.77
C LEU A 118 1.15 -1.97 3.28
N LYS A 119 -0.08 -1.72 2.84
CA LYS A 119 -0.48 -1.90 1.45
C LYS A 119 -1.12 -0.63 0.91
N TRP A 120 -0.62 -0.15 -0.22
CA TRP A 120 -1.24 0.87 -1.04
C TRP A 120 -2.05 0.21 -2.16
N ILE A 121 -3.28 0.68 -2.36
CA ILE A 121 -4.15 0.22 -3.44
C ILE A 121 -4.71 1.42 -4.20
N LEU A 122 -4.78 1.35 -5.52
CA LEU A 122 -5.65 2.22 -6.25
C LEU A 122 -7.08 1.75 -6.00
N GLY A 123 -7.83 2.52 -5.24
CA GLY A 123 -9.20 2.24 -4.88
C GLY A 123 -10.17 3.16 -5.61
N TYR A 124 -11.45 2.94 -5.38
CA TYR A 124 -12.51 3.88 -5.77
C TYR A 124 -13.46 4.13 -4.62
N ALA A 125 -14.06 5.32 -4.62
CA ALA A 125 -15.27 5.63 -3.87
C ALA A 125 -16.43 5.73 -4.84
N HIS A 126 -17.62 5.24 -4.47
CA HIS A 126 -18.81 5.24 -5.30
C HIS A 126 -19.85 6.21 -4.75
N PHE A 127 -20.29 7.13 -5.60
CA PHE A 127 -21.41 8.03 -5.34
C PHE A 127 -22.63 7.51 -6.09
N GLU A 128 -23.69 7.16 -5.39
CA GLU A 128 -24.90 6.54 -5.89
C GLU A 128 -26.11 7.10 -5.15
N ASP A 129 -27.16 7.44 -5.85
CA ASP A 129 -28.39 8.01 -5.27
C ASP A 129 -28.13 9.20 -4.32
N GLY A 130 -27.22 10.10 -4.68
CA GLY A 130 -26.92 11.30 -3.92
C GLY A 130 -26.08 11.09 -2.66
N ARG A 131 -25.47 9.94 -2.48
CA ARG A 131 -24.63 9.61 -1.29
C ARG A 131 -23.43 8.74 -1.65
N TRP A 132 -22.43 8.77 -0.82
CA TRP A 132 -21.30 7.84 -0.90
C TRP A 132 -21.69 6.48 -0.31
N THR A 133 -21.56 5.40 -1.11
CA THR A 133 -21.95 4.03 -0.72
C THR A 133 -20.75 3.13 -0.53
N GLU A 134 -19.64 3.40 -1.20
CA GLU A 134 -18.41 2.63 -1.10
C GLU A 134 -17.20 3.54 -0.93
N TYR A 135 -16.17 3.04 -0.23
CA TYR A 135 -14.92 3.74 -0.02
C TYR A 135 -13.75 2.78 -0.23
N CYS A 136 -12.74 3.24 -0.95
CA CYS A 136 -11.47 2.53 -1.16
C CYS A 136 -11.62 1.05 -1.58
N LYS A 137 -12.65 0.75 -2.37
CA LYS A 137 -12.76 -0.57 -3.01
C LYS A 137 -11.67 -0.73 -4.07
N PRO A 138 -11.02 -1.88 -4.17
CA PRO A 138 -9.95 -2.09 -5.13
C PRO A 138 -10.39 -1.86 -6.58
N SER A 139 -9.76 -0.94 -7.30
CA SER A 139 -10.13 -0.58 -8.68
C SER A 139 -9.80 -1.66 -9.71
N PHE A 140 -8.94 -2.63 -9.39
CA PHE A 140 -8.66 -3.75 -10.28
C PHE A 140 -9.91 -4.63 -10.56
N THR A 141 -10.95 -4.54 -9.73
CA THR A 141 -12.24 -5.17 -10.00
C THR A 141 -12.99 -4.51 -11.14
N LEU A 142 -12.78 -3.19 -11.34
CA LEU A 142 -13.37 -2.40 -12.42
C LEU A 142 -12.54 -2.44 -13.69
N ARG A 143 -11.21 -2.63 -13.56
CA ARG A 143 -10.23 -2.56 -14.66
C ARG A 143 -10.43 -1.30 -15.53
N PRO A 144 -10.28 -0.09 -14.97
CA PRO A 144 -10.55 1.14 -15.70
C PRO A 144 -9.77 1.19 -17.02
N SER A 145 -10.46 1.40 -18.14
CA SER A 145 -9.85 1.44 -19.48
C SER A 145 -8.82 2.56 -19.64
N LEU A 146 -8.87 3.58 -18.77
CA LEU A 146 -7.87 4.64 -18.67
C LEU A 146 -6.46 4.10 -18.38
N PHE A 147 -6.34 3.00 -17.64
CA PHE A 147 -5.06 2.44 -17.18
C PHE A 147 -4.82 1.02 -17.68
N CYS A 148 -5.89 0.27 -17.94
CA CYS A 148 -5.80 -1.14 -18.24
C CYS A 148 -6.04 -1.38 -19.73
N LYS A 149 -5.00 -1.87 -20.42
CA LYS A 149 -5.17 -2.33 -21.82
C LYS A 149 -6.17 -3.50 -21.83
N SER A 150 -7.05 -3.51 -22.80
CA SER A 150 -7.87 -4.69 -23.12
C SER A 150 -6.94 -5.87 -23.43
N LYS A 151 -7.20 -7.00 -22.79
CA LYS A 151 -6.51 -8.25 -23.11
C LYS A 151 -7.02 -8.79 -24.43
#